data_e6d90fc51c5d6f8be323cf2fa4ca590d
#
_entry.id   e6d90fc51c5d6f8be323cf2fa4ca590d
#
_cell.length_a   1.000
_cell.length_b   1.000
_cell.length_c   1.000
_cell.angle_alpha   90.00
_cell.angle_beta   90.00
_cell.angle_gamma   90.00
#
_symmetry.space_group_name_H-M   'P 1'
#
loop_
_entity.id
_entity.type
_entity.pdbx_description
1 polymer ?
#
loop_
_entity_poly.entity_id
_entity_poly.type
_entity_poly.pdbx_seq_one_letter_code
_entity_poly.pdbx_strand_id
1 'polypeptide(L)'
;YIARLIFTFNYKSHMKWSAALFGGVAMTAIIYFILIKGMKDSSFMTPELSEWISTYTRHLVAGCFIFFCLLSQVLHWCRINIFKVVTLLGTFALALAFAGNDLVNFVGVPLTGYSSYMDYVANGNGSETFLMDSLNAPARTPFIFLALSGVVMIVALTTSRKARGVIKTSVDLARQDAGDEMFGSSGLARSIVRASSSLATGIDNAMPQGLKRWLGKRFDKDEAILENGAAFDMVRAAVNLLLASLLIALGTSLKLPLSTTYVAFMVAMGSSLADKAWGRESAVFRITGVISVIGGWFITAGAAFVATFLLALAIYYGGTIAMVVVVALTILFLIRSNIRYRRKMKAEHDDVFKGMMTSRDKAEVWTLLRRHMTESLMASVTFAESTFRQITDGLLKEDIKSLRKAERALGGEKDLLKRVRRRQMLAMRRIDRNLALSLIHISEPTRR
;
A
#
# COMPACT_ATOMS: atom_id res chain seq x y z
N TYR A 1 13.42 -4.32 -13.26
CA TYR A 1 13.98 -5.32 -14.19
C TYR A 1 15.50 -5.26 -14.23
N ILE A 2 16.12 -4.09 -14.47
CA ILE A 2 17.58 -3.91 -14.51
C ILE A 2 18.25 -4.38 -13.22
N ALA A 3 17.75 -3.96 -12.07
CA ALA A 3 18.27 -4.40 -10.77
C ALA A 3 18.24 -5.95 -10.64
N ARG A 4 17.18 -6.60 -11.13
CA ARG A 4 17.08 -8.07 -11.11
C ARG A 4 18.05 -8.74 -12.08
N LEU A 5 18.32 -8.15 -13.23
CA LEU A 5 19.36 -8.65 -14.13
C LEU A 5 20.75 -8.59 -13.53
N ILE A 6 21.04 -7.58 -12.70
CA ILE A 6 22.35 -7.42 -12.04
C ILE A 6 22.45 -8.33 -10.81
N PHE A 7 21.50 -8.26 -9.89
CA PHE A 7 21.60 -8.89 -8.56
C PHE A 7 20.96 -10.28 -8.48
N THR A 8 20.12 -10.68 -9.45
CA THR A 8 19.33 -11.93 -9.41
C THR A 8 18.46 -12.04 -8.15
N PHE A 9 17.90 -13.21 -7.84
CA PHE A 9 17.24 -13.49 -6.57
C PHE A 9 18.23 -13.86 -5.47
N ASN A 10 19.44 -14.34 -5.84
CA ASN A 10 20.54 -14.54 -4.92
C ASN A 10 21.49 -13.34 -4.94
N TYR A 11 21.04 -12.21 -4.39
CA TYR A 11 21.80 -10.97 -4.41
C TYR A 11 23.16 -11.06 -3.68
N LYS A 12 23.31 -11.96 -2.70
CA LYS A 12 24.55 -12.10 -1.93
C LYS A 12 25.74 -12.51 -2.77
N SER A 13 25.52 -13.34 -3.79
CA SER A 13 26.58 -13.81 -4.69
C SER A 13 27.08 -12.71 -5.65
N HIS A 14 26.27 -11.66 -5.87
CA HIS A 14 26.55 -10.59 -6.83
C HIS A 14 26.88 -9.24 -6.18
N MET A 15 27.17 -9.21 -4.87
CA MET A 15 27.33 -7.97 -4.11
C MET A 15 28.73 -7.32 -4.16
N LYS A 16 29.72 -7.87 -4.82
CA LYS A 16 31.10 -7.38 -4.79
C LYS A 16 31.16 -5.85 -5.07
N TRP A 17 31.49 -5.45 -6.30
CA TRP A 17 31.52 -4.04 -6.70
C TRP A 17 30.12 -3.48 -7.08
N SER A 18 29.19 -4.35 -7.48
CA SER A 18 27.84 -3.95 -7.86
C SER A 18 27.02 -3.35 -6.70
N ALA A 19 27.32 -3.73 -5.46
CA ALA A 19 26.71 -3.13 -4.28
C ALA A 19 27.12 -1.68 -4.10
N ALA A 20 28.40 -1.36 -4.34
CA ALA A 20 28.90 0.02 -4.28
C ALA A 20 28.24 0.90 -5.34
N LEU A 21 28.16 0.41 -6.59
CA LEU A 21 27.52 1.13 -7.68
C LEU A 21 26.01 1.37 -7.40
N PHE A 22 25.31 0.34 -6.96
CA PHE A 22 23.89 0.45 -6.62
C PHE A 22 23.65 1.43 -5.45
N GLY A 23 24.43 1.30 -4.38
CA GLY A 23 24.36 2.22 -3.23
C GLY A 23 24.69 3.66 -3.64
N GLY A 24 25.73 3.85 -4.45
CA GLY A 24 26.11 5.15 -5.01
C GLY A 24 24.98 5.79 -5.80
N VAL A 25 24.42 5.07 -6.78
CA VAL A 25 23.28 5.58 -7.58
C VAL A 25 22.06 5.86 -6.71
N ALA A 26 21.66 4.91 -5.84
CA ALA A 26 20.47 5.03 -5.03
C ALA A 26 20.55 6.20 -4.04
N MET A 27 21.65 6.30 -3.29
CA MET A 27 21.83 7.36 -2.29
C MET A 27 21.99 8.73 -2.95
N THR A 28 22.73 8.83 -4.06
CA THR A 28 22.87 10.08 -4.81
C THR A 28 21.53 10.54 -5.36
N ALA A 29 20.73 9.65 -5.93
CA ALA A 29 19.42 9.98 -6.44
C ALA A 29 18.48 10.49 -5.31
N ILE A 30 18.48 9.82 -4.17
CA ILE A 30 17.71 10.25 -2.99
C ILE A 30 18.14 11.65 -2.55
N ILE A 31 19.44 11.89 -2.37
CA ILE A 31 19.97 13.17 -1.92
C ILE A 31 19.68 14.29 -2.94
N TYR A 32 19.86 14.00 -4.24
CA TYR A 32 19.56 14.96 -5.30
C TYR A 32 18.08 15.42 -5.26
N PHE A 33 17.15 14.47 -5.20
CA PHE A 33 15.73 14.81 -5.24
C PHE A 33 15.24 15.43 -3.93
N ILE A 34 15.76 15.01 -2.78
CA ILE A 34 15.35 15.56 -1.50
C ILE A 34 15.96 16.93 -1.27
N LEU A 35 17.30 17.04 -1.32
CA LEU A 35 18.00 18.28 -0.95
C LEU A 35 17.98 19.29 -2.10
N ILE A 36 18.35 18.88 -3.30
CA ILE A 36 18.56 19.84 -4.39
C ILE A 36 17.23 20.26 -5.04
N LYS A 37 16.29 19.34 -5.22
CA LYS A 37 14.99 19.64 -5.84
C LYS A 37 13.87 19.91 -4.83
N GLY A 38 13.77 19.11 -3.77
CA GLY A 38 12.68 19.20 -2.81
C GLY A 38 12.78 20.37 -1.84
N MET A 39 14.00 20.82 -1.53
CA MET A 39 14.22 21.89 -0.55
C MET A 39 14.50 23.26 -1.19
N LYS A 40 14.37 23.36 -2.51
CA LYS A 40 14.70 24.60 -3.24
C LYS A 40 13.90 25.81 -2.75
N ASP A 41 12.64 25.63 -2.42
CA ASP A 41 11.72 26.68 -1.99
C ASP A 41 11.54 26.73 -0.45
N SER A 42 12.41 26.08 0.30
CA SER A 42 12.33 26.04 1.77
C SER A 42 12.81 27.36 2.40
N SER A 43 12.30 27.68 3.59
CA SER A 43 12.58 28.92 4.32
C SER A 43 14.04 29.13 4.74
N PHE A 44 14.83 28.06 4.77
CA PHE A 44 16.29 28.12 5.08
C PHE A 44 17.17 28.14 3.83
N MET A 45 16.58 28.09 2.63
CA MET A 45 17.30 28.20 1.36
C MET A 45 17.44 29.69 1.00
N THR A 46 18.65 30.23 1.16
CA THR A 46 18.94 31.60 0.72
C THR A 46 19.01 31.66 -0.82
N PRO A 47 18.70 32.83 -1.43
CA PRO A 47 18.82 33.00 -2.89
C PRO A 47 20.23 32.65 -3.40
N GLU A 48 21.26 33.08 -2.68
CA GLU A 48 22.68 32.82 -3.01
C GLU A 48 22.99 31.31 -3.01
N LEU A 49 22.51 30.57 -1.97
CA LEU A 49 22.70 29.13 -1.87
C LEU A 49 21.96 28.38 -2.99
N SER A 50 20.75 28.84 -3.32
CA SER A 50 19.95 28.26 -4.43
C SER A 50 20.64 28.46 -5.79
N GLU A 51 21.21 29.64 -6.04
CA GLU A 51 21.95 29.96 -7.24
C GLU A 51 23.26 29.16 -7.32
N TRP A 52 24.01 29.07 -6.23
CA TRP A 52 25.21 28.26 -6.13
C TRP A 52 24.93 26.77 -6.42
N ILE A 53 23.90 26.19 -5.77
CA ILE A 53 23.49 24.82 -6.02
C ILE A 53 23.10 24.61 -7.49
N SER A 54 22.33 25.52 -8.08
CA SER A 54 21.90 25.40 -9.48
C SER A 54 23.07 25.44 -10.45
N THR A 55 24.05 26.31 -10.20
CA THR A 55 25.26 26.46 -11.01
C THR A 55 26.15 25.22 -10.93
N TYR A 56 26.36 24.71 -9.74
CA TYR A 56 27.26 23.56 -9.48
C TYR A 56 26.57 22.21 -9.41
N THR A 57 25.29 22.11 -9.79
CA THR A 57 24.50 20.86 -9.69
C THR A 57 25.22 19.64 -10.25
N ARG A 58 25.86 19.77 -11.42
CA ARG A 58 26.57 18.63 -12.03
C ARG A 58 27.76 18.14 -11.21
N HIS A 59 28.52 19.07 -10.66
CA HIS A 59 29.68 18.76 -9.82
C HIS A 59 29.23 18.18 -8.48
N LEU A 60 28.16 18.71 -7.88
CA LEU A 60 27.57 18.20 -6.66
C LEU A 60 27.07 16.76 -6.84
N VAL A 61 26.33 16.49 -7.92
CA VAL A 61 25.82 15.14 -8.22
C VAL A 61 26.99 14.17 -8.44
N ALA A 62 28.01 14.56 -9.18
CA ALA A 62 29.20 13.72 -9.42
C ALA A 62 29.98 13.47 -8.11
N GLY A 63 30.18 14.51 -7.29
CA GLY A 63 30.84 14.39 -5.99
C GLY A 63 30.05 13.49 -5.02
N CYS A 64 28.73 13.68 -4.92
CA CYS A 64 27.86 12.80 -4.13
C CYS A 64 27.93 11.34 -4.63
N PHE A 65 27.91 11.14 -5.94
CA PHE A 65 28.00 9.80 -6.51
C PHE A 65 29.30 9.09 -6.13
N ILE A 66 30.44 9.77 -6.30
CA ILE A 66 31.75 9.21 -5.92
C ILE A 66 31.79 8.93 -4.43
N PHE A 67 31.36 9.89 -3.60
CA PHE A 67 31.30 9.75 -2.14
C PHE A 67 30.46 8.56 -1.71
N PHE A 68 29.23 8.43 -2.23
CA PHE A 68 28.34 7.33 -1.86
C PHE A 68 28.77 5.98 -2.44
N CYS A 69 29.44 5.94 -3.59
CA CYS A 69 30.09 4.72 -4.07
C CYS A 69 31.17 4.24 -3.11
N LEU A 70 32.06 5.16 -2.69
CA LEU A 70 33.13 4.85 -1.75
C LEU A 70 32.57 4.44 -0.38
N LEU A 71 31.60 5.19 0.13
CA LEU A 71 30.92 4.88 1.38
C LEU A 71 30.25 3.50 1.33
N SER A 72 29.53 3.19 0.26
CA SER A 72 28.90 1.88 0.08
C SER A 72 29.93 0.75 0.00
N GLN A 73 31.08 0.99 -0.62
CA GLN A 73 32.15 0.00 -0.67
C GLN A 73 32.75 -0.24 0.72
N VAL A 74 33.00 0.82 1.50
CA VAL A 74 33.49 0.72 2.89
C VAL A 74 32.48 -0.03 3.76
N LEU A 75 31.21 0.31 3.67
CA LEU A 75 30.14 -0.40 4.40
C LEU A 75 30.08 -1.88 4.02
N HIS A 76 30.28 -2.20 2.73
CA HIS A 76 30.35 -3.58 2.27
C HIS A 76 31.54 -4.33 2.87
N TRP A 77 32.73 -3.71 2.97
CA TRP A 77 33.90 -4.29 3.65
C TRP A 77 33.65 -4.50 5.14
N CYS A 78 32.90 -3.60 5.78
CA CYS A 78 32.43 -3.75 7.16
C CYS A 78 31.32 -4.82 7.32
N ARG A 79 31.00 -5.60 6.27
CA ARG A 79 29.95 -6.63 6.22
C ARG A 79 28.53 -6.08 6.45
N ILE A 80 28.30 -4.80 6.24
CA ILE A 80 26.97 -4.18 6.32
C ILE A 80 26.25 -4.41 4.99
N ASN A 81 25.01 -4.86 5.06
CA ASN A 81 24.20 -5.10 3.87
C ASN A 81 23.71 -3.78 3.27
N ILE A 82 24.23 -3.41 2.09
CA ILE A 82 23.91 -2.15 1.41
C ILE A 82 22.41 -2.02 1.09
N PHE A 83 21.74 -3.13 0.76
CA PHE A 83 20.29 -3.09 0.54
C PHE A 83 19.50 -2.70 1.80
N LYS A 84 19.97 -3.09 3.01
CA LYS A 84 19.36 -2.64 4.27
C LYS A 84 19.55 -1.13 4.46
N VAL A 85 20.73 -0.62 4.16
CA VAL A 85 21.04 0.82 4.24
C VAL A 85 20.17 1.60 3.26
N VAL A 86 20.13 1.19 2.00
CA VAL A 86 19.28 1.82 0.97
C VAL A 86 17.80 1.71 1.33
N THR A 87 17.35 0.60 1.90
CA THR A 87 15.95 0.43 2.36
C THR A 87 15.62 1.42 3.49
N LEU A 88 16.51 1.59 4.48
CA LEU A 88 16.30 2.54 5.57
C LEU A 88 16.29 3.98 5.05
N LEU A 89 17.26 4.34 4.22
CA LEU A 89 17.34 5.65 3.62
C LEU A 89 16.15 5.92 2.68
N GLY A 90 15.75 4.94 1.88
CA GLY A 90 14.58 5.00 1.02
C GLY A 90 13.27 5.12 1.80
N THR A 91 13.17 4.48 2.98
CA THR A 91 12.01 4.64 3.88
C THR A 91 11.94 6.07 4.41
N PHE A 92 13.08 6.64 4.83
CA PHE A 92 13.16 8.04 5.25
C PHE A 92 12.79 8.98 4.10
N ALA A 93 13.36 8.76 2.92
CA ALA A 93 13.09 9.54 1.73
C ALA A 93 11.61 9.50 1.32
N LEU A 94 11.00 8.31 1.37
CA LEU A 94 9.60 8.14 1.09
C LEU A 94 8.72 8.86 2.12
N ALA A 95 9.04 8.74 3.41
CA ALA A 95 8.32 9.44 4.47
C ALA A 95 8.38 10.97 4.30
N LEU A 96 9.54 11.50 3.93
CA LEU A 96 9.73 12.93 3.66
C LEU A 96 8.93 13.37 2.41
N ALA A 97 8.96 12.56 1.34
CA ALA A 97 8.20 12.82 0.12
C ALA A 97 6.68 12.77 0.37
N PHE A 98 6.20 11.83 1.20
CA PHE A 98 4.81 11.79 1.66
C PHE A 98 4.44 13.04 2.44
N ALA A 99 5.26 13.43 3.43
CA ALA A 99 5.00 14.62 4.22
C ALA A 99 4.93 15.89 3.35
N GLY A 100 5.86 16.06 2.42
CA GLY A 100 5.90 17.21 1.51
C GLY A 100 4.71 17.29 0.54
N ASN A 101 4.16 16.17 0.11
CA ASN A 101 3.01 16.12 -0.80
C ASN A 101 1.68 16.07 -0.04
N ASP A 102 1.51 15.10 0.87
CA ASP A 102 0.21 14.84 1.51
C ASP A 102 -0.17 15.96 2.47
N LEU A 103 0.77 16.54 3.20
CA LEU A 103 0.49 17.65 4.10
C LEU A 103 -0.09 18.85 3.35
N VAL A 104 0.50 19.20 2.21
CA VAL A 104 0.03 20.30 1.35
C VAL A 104 -1.37 20.02 0.80
N ASN A 105 -1.61 18.79 0.33
CA ASN A 105 -2.90 18.41 -0.23
C ASN A 105 -4.05 18.43 0.80
N PHE A 106 -3.76 18.09 2.06
CA PHE A 106 -4.78 18.06 3.12
C PHE A 106 -4.97 19.40 3.83
N VAL A 107 -3.91 20.14 4.05
CA VAL A 107 -3.90 21.35 4.89
C VAL A 107 -3.83 22.61 4.03
N GLY A 108 -3.28 22.53 2.82
CA GLY A 108 -3.09 23.67 1.93
C GLY A 108 -4.39 24.39 1.60
N VAL A 109 -5.44 23.65 1.22
CA VAL A 109 -6.74 24.25 0.82
C VAL A 109 -7.38 25.05 1.99
N PRO A 110 -7.59 24.48 3.20
CA PRO A 110 -8.13 25.25 4.31
C PRO A 110 -7.24 26.42 4.74
N LEU A 111 -5.92 26.30 4.67
CA LEU A 111 -5.01 27.39 5.00
C LEU A 111 -4.99 28.50 3.94
N THR A 112 -5.13 28.14 2.67
CA THR A 112 -5.34 29.12 1.59
C THR A 112 -6.64 29.89 1.78
N GLY A 113 -7.73 29.17 2.14
CA GLY A 113 -9.02 29.81 2.48
C GLY A 113 -8.89 30.77 3.68
N TYR A 114 -8.14 30.38 4.70
CA TYR A 114 -7.85 31.24 5.83
C TYR A 114 -7.07 32.48 5.42
N SER A 115 -6.01 32.32 4.62
CA SER A 115 -5.19 33.44 4.12
C SER A 115 -6.02 34.41 3.27
N SER A 116 -6.90 33.89 2.40
CA SER A 116 -7.81 34.71 1.58
C SER A 116 -8.82 35.48 2.43
N TYR A 117 -9.36 34.84 3.47
CA TYR A 117 -10.25 35.50 4.42
C TYR A 117 -9.54 36.62 5.18
N MET A 118 -8.30 36.39 5.65
CA MET A 118 -7.51 37.42 6.32
C MET A 118 -7.18 38.60 5.40
N ASP A 119 -6.91 38.34 4.11
CA ASP A 119 -6.69 39.37 3.11
C ASP A 119 -7.97 40.18 2.87
N TYR A 120 -9.13 39.52 2.75
CA TYR A 120 -10.42 40.19 2.66
C TYR A 120 -10.73 41.09 3.87
N VAL A 121 -10.46 40.61 5.09
CA VAL A 121 -10.66 41.40 6.31
C VAL A 121 -9.71 42.60 6.38
N ALA A 122 -8.47 42.43 5.93
CA ALA A 122 -7.47 43.50 5.98
C ALA A 122 -7.63 44.57 4.88
N ASN A 123 -7.96 44.13 3.65
CA ASN A 123 -7.92 44.99 2.48
C ASN A 123 -9.27 45.15 1.75
N GLY A 124 -10.25 44.29 2.05
CA GLY A 124 -11.53 44.23 1.33
C GLY A 124 -12.57 45.26 1.77
N ASN A 125 -12.40 45.89 2.94
CA ASN A 125 -13.33 46.91 3.50
C ASN A 125 -14.82 46.52 3.41
N GLY A 126 -15.13 45.19 3.44
CA GLY A 126 -16.52 44.69 3.31
C GLY A 126 -17.08 44.72 1.88
N SER A 127 -16.28 44.99 0.88
CA SER A 127 -16.73 45.04 -0.52
C SER A 127 -16.99 43.63 -1.07
N GLU A 128 -18.18 43.42 -1.64
CA GLU A 128 -18.56 42.17 -2.33
C GLU A 128 -17.80 41.99 -3.66
N THR A 129 -17.19 43.07 -4.20
CA THR A 129 -16.44 43.08 -5.45
C THR A 129 -14.92 42.97 -5.25
N PHE A 130 -14.48 42.64 -4.01
CA PHE A 130 -13.05 42.45 -3.71
C PHE A 130 -12.48 41.31 -4.53
N LEU A 131 -11.49 41.57 -5.33
CA LEU A 131 -10.77 40.59 -6.12
C LEU A 131 -9.74 39.89 -5.22
N MET A 132 -9.81 38.56 -5.15
CA MET A 132 -8.88 37.73 -4.37
C MET A 132 -7.54 37.55 -5.10
N ASP A 133 -6.87 38.64 -5.47
CA ASP A 133 -5.61 38.62 -6.24
C ASP A 133 -4.47 37.92 -5.48
N SER A 134 -4.55 37.86 -4.16
CA SER A 134 -3.64 37.08 -3.32
C SER A 134 -3.59 35.58 -3.67
N LEU A 135 -4.66 35.04 -4.30
CA LEU A 135 -4.71 33.65 -4.75
C LEU A 135 -3.89 33.38 -6.02
N ASN A 136 -3.51 34.43 -6.76
CA ASN A 136 -2.65 34.30 -7.94
C ASN A 136 -1.17 34.10 -7.58
N ALA A 137 -0.79 34.37 -6.34
CA ALA A 137 0.56 34.17 -5.82
C ALA A 137 0.61 32.98 -4.84
N PRO A 138 1.77 32.36 -4.63
CA PRO A 138 1.92 31.34 -3.61
C PRO A 138 1.55 31.86 -2.23
N ALA A 139 0.54 31.27 -1.60
CA ALA A 139 0.10 31.65 -0.25
C ALA A 139 1.18 31.35 0.79
N ARG A 140 1.56 32.35 1.59
CA ARG A 140 2.48 32.15 2.73
C ARG A 140 1.70 31.58 3.90
N THR A 141 2.02 30.37 4.27
CA THR A 141 1.39 29.69 5.40
C THR A 141 2.21 29.88 6.67
N PRO A 142 1.61 30.33 7.78
CA PRO A 142 2.33 30.41 9.05
C PRO A 142 2.87 29.05 9.48
N PHE A 143 4.15 29.01 9.89
CA PHE A 143 4.86 27.77 10.27
C PHE A 143 4.12 26.97 11.35
N ILE A 144 3.48 27.66 12.30
CA ILE A 144 2.78 27.00 13.41
C ILE A 144 1.65 26.08 12.93
N PHE A 145 0.90 26.47 11.90
CA PHE A 145 -0.17 25.62 11.34
C PHE A 145 0.40 24.38 10.67
N LEU A 146 1.52 24.53 9.94
CA LEU A 146 2.20 23.39 9.33
C LEU A 146 2.78 22.44 10.38
N ALA A 147 3.39 22.98 11.43
CA ALA A 147 3.94 22.18 12.53
C ALA A 147 2.84 21.41 13.28
N LEU A 148 1.73 22.07 13.64
CA LEU A 148 0.59 21.42 14.28
C LEU A 148 -0.02 20.33 13.40
N SER A 149 -0.19 20.61 12.12
CA SER A 149 -0.72 19.63 11.16
C SER A 149 0.21 18.43 11.01
N GLY A 150 1.53 18.65 10.99
CA GLY A 150 2.52 17.58 10.99
C GLY A 150 2.44 16.70 12.24
N VAL A 151 2.30 17.30 13.42
CA VAL A 151 2.13 16.55 14.68
C VAL A 151 0.85 15.72 14.65
N VAL A 152 -0.29 16.30 14.22
CA VAL A 152 -1.56 15.57 14.09
C VAL A 152 -1.42 14.41 13.10
N MET A 153 -0.74 14.61 11.98
CA MET A 153 -0.47 13.56 11.00
C MET A 153 0.36 12.43 11.57
N ILE A 154 1.44 12.72 12.30
CA ILE A 154 2.28 11.72 12.97
C ILE A 154 1.44 10.88 13.94
N VAL A 155 0.68 11.54 14.82
CA VAL A 155 -0.20 10.86 15.79
C VAL A 155 -1.25 10.01 15.08
N ALA A 156 -1.90 10.54 14.04
CA ALA A 156 -2.91 9.82 13.28
C ALA A 156 -2.34 8.57 12.58
N LEU A 157 -1.20 8.68 11.91
CA LEU A 157 -0.57 7.55 11.19
C LEU A 157 -0.06 6.47 12.15
N THR A 158 0.54 6.86 13.28
CA THR A 158 1.07 5.90 14.27
C THR A 158 -0.05 5.15 15.01
N THR A 159 -1.17 5.81 15.28
CA THR A 159 -2.29 5.23 16.03
C THR A 159 -3.35 4.55 15.15
N SER A 160 -3.45 4.91 13.86
CA SER A 160 -4.50 4.43 12.97
C SER A 160 -4.30 2.99 12.52
N ARG A 161 -5.19 2.12 12.97
CA ARG A 161 -5.26 0.73 12.47
C ARG A 161 -5.78 0.64 11.04
N LYS A 162 -6.58 1.64 10.60
CA LYS A 162 -7.11 1.71 9.22
C LYS A 162 -5.99 1.94 8.22
N ALA A 163 -5.06 2.86 8.50
CA ALA A 163 -3.90 3.12 7.65
C ALA A 163 -3.03 1.87 7.46
N ARG A 164 -2.81 1.10 8.52
CA ARG A 164 -2.09 -0.18 8.44
C ARG A 164 -2.77 -1.21 7.55
N GLY A 165 -4.11 -1.22 7.48
CA GLY A 165 -4.88 -2.10 6.60
C GLY A 165 -4.63 -1.82 5.11
N VAL A 166 -4.52 -0.56 4.71
CA VAL A 166 -4.22 -0.15 3.32
C VAL A 166 -2.84 -0.63 2.89
N ILE A 167 -1.83 -0.42 3.75
CA ILE A 167 -0.46 -0.89 3.49
C ILE A 167 -0.43 -2.42 3.34
N LYS A 168 -1.14 -3.14 4.22
CA LYS A 168 -1.22 -4.60 4.15
C LYS A 168 -1.78 -5.08 2.81
N THR A 169 -2.85 -4.47 2.30
CA THR A 169 -3.43 -4.84 0.99
C THR A 169 -2.43 -4.62 -0.14
N SER A 170 -1.71 -3.51 -0.15
CA SER A 170 -0.68 -3.23 -1.16
C SER A 170 0.47 -4.25 -1.10
N VAL A 171 0.91 -4.60 0.11
CA VAL A 171 1.98 -5.59 0.32
C VAL A 171 1.51 -6.99 -0.09
N ASP A 172 0.28 -7.38 0.28
CA ASP A 172 -0.27 -8.71 -0.07
C ASP A 172 -0.44 -8.88 -1.58
N LEU A 173 -0.89 -7.86 -2.32
CA LEU A 173 -0.96 -7.88 -3.79
C LEU A 173 0.43 -7.93 -4.45
N ALA A 174 1.44 -7.35 -3.80
CA ALA A 174 2.81 -7.32 -4.28
C ALA A 174 3.63 -8.56 -3.92
N ARG A 175 3.10 -9.54 -3.19
CA ARG A 175 3.86 -10.72 -2.71
C ARG A 175 4.54 -11.49 -3.83
N GLN A 176 5.69 -12.07 -3.50
CA GLN A 176 6.52 -12.84 -4.41
C GLN A 176 6.13 -14.32 -4.44
N ASP A 177 5.62 -14.81 -3.32
CA ASP A 177 5.14 -16.17 -3.13
C ASP A 177 3.70 -16.35 -3.66
N ALA A 178 3.39 -17.54 -4.11
CA ALA A 178 2.01 -17.97 -4.39
C ALA A 178 1.29 -18.18 -3.05
N GLY A 179 0.29 -17.36 -2.78
CA GLY A 179 -0.52 -17.42 -1.56
C GLY A 179 -2.01 -17.33 -1.89
N ASP A 180 -2.85 -17.42 -0.85
CA ASP A 180 -4.30 -17.25 -1.01
C ASP A 180 -4.61 -15.88 -1.62
N GLU A 181 -5.23 -15.89 -2.79
CA GLU A 181 -5.60 -14.67 -3.48
C GLU A 181 -6.83 -14.03 -2.81
N MET A 182 -6.70 -12.75 -2.44
CA MET A 182 -7.74 -12.01 -1.72
C MET A 182 -8.95 -11.63 -2.60
N PHE A 183 -8.76 -11.62 -3.92
CA PHE A 183 -9.76 -11.16 -4.89
C PHE A 183 -10.29 -12.33 -5.73
N GLY A 184 -11.53 -12.20 -6.18
CA GLY A 184 -12.11 -13.15 -7.13
C GLY A 184 -11.58 -12.94 -8.55
N SER A 185 -11.94 -13.81 -9.49
CA SER A 185 -11.60 -13.63 -10.92
C SER A 185 -12.65 -12.76 -11.62
N SER A 186 -12.21 -11.80 -12.45
CA SER A 186 -13.09 -11.00 -13.31
C SER A 186 -12.88 -11.33 -14.78
N GLY A 187 -13.93 -11.11 -15.61
CA GLY A 187 -13.85 -11.33 -17.06
C GLY A 187 -12.81 -10.43 -17.72
N LEU A 188 -12.75 -9.17 -17.29
CA LEU A 188 -11.81 -8.18 -17.79
C LEU A 188 -10.37 -8.57 -17.47
N ALA A 189 -10.08 -9.00 -16.24
CA ALA A 189 -8.75 -9.47 -15.86
C ALA A 189 -8.33 -10.70 -16.68
N ARG A 190 -9.24 -11.62 -16.94
CA ARG A 190 -8.96 -12.79 -17.81
C ARG A 190 -8.60 -12.37 -19.24
N SER A 191 -9.28 -11.38 -19.81
CA SER A 191 -8.97 -10.86 -21.15
C SER A 191 -7.59 -10.20 -21.19
N ILE A 192 -7.26 -9.37 -20.19
CA ILE A 192 -5.94 -8.73 -20.07
C ILE A 192 -4.82 -9.78 -19.95
N VAL A 193 -5.01 -10.78 -19.08
CA VAL A 193 -4.00 -11.85 -18.91
C VAL A 193 -3.82 -12.66 -20.19
N ARG A 194 -4.89 -12.97 -20.92
CA ARG A 194 -4.79 -13.68 -22.21
C ARG A 194 -4.03 -12.85 -23.24
N ALA A 195 -4.39 -11.57 -23.40
CA ALA A 195 -3.69 -10.67 -24.33
C ALA A 195 -2.20 -10.54 -23.97
N SER A 196 -1.89 -10.33 -22.69
CA SER A 196 -0.50 -10.23 -22.21
C SER A 196 0.26 -11.55 -22.41
N SER A 197 -0.37 -12.70 -22.18
CA SER A 197 0.23 -14.01 -22.38
C SER A 197 0.49 -14.29 -23.86
N SER A 198 -0.39 -13.92 -24.78
CA SER A 198 -0.17 -14.10 -26.21
C SER A 198 0.99 -13.23 -26.72
N LEU A 199 1.07 -11.98 -26.27
CA LEU A 199 2.19 -11.08 -26.57
C LEU A 199 3.51 -11.63 -26.03
N ALA A 200 3.52 -12.08 -24.77
CA ALA A 200 4.69 -12.67 -24.14
C ALA A 200 5.19 -13.93 -24.88
N THR A 201 4.25 -14.79 -25.32
CA THR A 201 4.59 -15.98 -26.11
C THR A 201 5.17 -15.59 -27.47
N GLY A 202 4.62 -14.57 -28.14
CA GLY A 202 5.17 -14.03 -29.40
C GLY A 202 6.60 -13.53 -29.24
N ILE A 203 6.87 -12.74 -28.20
CA ILE A 203 8.22 -12.24 -27.87
C ILE A 203 9.19 -13.40 -27.53
N ASP A 204 8.70 -14.35 -26.72
CA ASP A 204 9.50 -15.52 -26.32
C ASP A 204 9.91 -16.36 -27.53
N ASN A 205 9.00 -16.58 -28.48
CA ASN A 205 9.27 -17.33 -29.71
C ASN A 205 10.26 -16.60 -30.65
N ALA A 206 10.26 -15.27 -30.64
CA ALA A 206 11.18 -14.45 -31.43
C ALA A 206 12.59 -14.33 -30.78
N MET A 207 12.74 -14.75 -29.52
CA MET A 207 13.99 -14.58 -28.77
C MET A 207 14.98 -15.70 -29.04
N PRO A 208 16.29 -15.38 -29.30
CA PRO A 208 17.34 -16.40 -29.45
C PRO A 208 17.46 -17.29 -28.21
N GLN A 209 17.67 -18.61 -28.43
CA GLN A 209 17.71 -19.58 -27.32
C GLN A 209 18.80 -19.29 -26.28
N GLY A 210 19.94 -18.71 -26.69
CA GLY A 210 21.01 -18.31 -25.78
C GLY A 210 20.57 -17.22 -24.81
N LEU A 211 19.86 -16.19 -25.31
CA LEU A 211 19.33 -15.11 -24.49
C LEU A 211 18.22 -15.60 -23.55
N LYS A 212 17.37 -16.50 -24.03
CA LYS A 212 16.31 -17.13 -23.24
C LYS A 212 16.88 -17.93 -22.05
N ARG A 213 17.91 -18.73 -22.26
CA ARG A 213 18.61 -19.48 -21.21
C ARG A 213 19.30 -18.54 -20.21
N TRP A 214 19.96 -17.47 -20.69
CA TRP A 214 20.60 -16.48 -19.84
C TRP A 214 19.58 -15.74 -18.96
N LEU A 215 18.47 -15.29 -19.55
CA LEU A 215 17.38 -14.66 -18.80
C LEU A 215 16.74 -15.63 -17.80
N GLY A 216 16.52 -16.89 -18.17
CA GLY A 216 15.98 -17.92 -17.28
C GLY A 216 16.81 -18.07 -16.00
N LYS A 217 18.14 -18.16 -16.13
CA LYS A 217 19.04 -18.23 -14.98
C LYS A 217 19.01 -16.97 -14.09
N ARG A 218 18.77 -15.77 -14.68
CA ARG A 218 18.70 -14.52 -13.90
C ARG A 218 17.39 -14.37 -13.11
N PHE A 219 16.31 -15.01 -13.56
CA PHE A 219 14.98 -14.97 -12.95
C PHE A 219 14.61 -16.29 -12.26
N ASP A 220 15.60 -17.06 -11.81
CA ASP A 220 15.35 -18.27 -11.02
C ASP A 220 14.89 -17.91 -9.61
N LYS A 221 13.64 -18.27 -9.30
CA LYS A 221 12.98 -17.95 -8.02
C LYS A 221 13.35 -18.90 -6.90
N ASP A 222 13.84 -20.09 -7.23
CA ASP A 222 14.21 -21.11 -6.25
C ASP A 222 15.44 -20.66 -5.43
N GLU A 223 16.23 -19.74 -5.99
CA GLU A 223 17.36 -19.10 -5.29
C GLU A 223 16.97 -17.88 -4.44
N ALA A 224 15.69 -17.54 -4.34
CA ALA A 224 15.26 -16.32 -3.67
C ALA A 224 15.55 -16.33 -2.15
N ILE A 225 16.31 -15.33 -1.69
CA ILE A 225 16.59 -15.13 -0.27
C ILE A 225 15.48 -14.26 0.32
N LEU A 226 14.47 -14.91 0.90
CA LEU A 226 13.38 -14.25 1.62
C LEU A 226 13.65 -14.31 3.13
N GLU A 227 13.58 -13.15 3.79
CA GLU A 227 13.56 -13.12 5.27
C GLU A 227 12.20 -13.64 5.78
N ASN A 228 12.19 -14.29 6.96
CA ASN A 228 10.99 -14.90 7.52
C ASN A 228 9.83 -13.86 7.63
N GLY A 229 8.72 -14.13 6.93
CA GLY A 229 7.54 -13.27 6.91
C GLY A 229 7.60 -12.09 5.93
N ALA A 230 8.69 -11.91 5.19
CA ALA A 230 8.77 -10.88 4.15
C ALA A 230 7.87 -11.23 2.95
N ALA A 231 7.22 -10.23 2.38
CA ALA A 231 6.39 -10.39 1.19
C ALA A 231 7.21 -10.46 -0.11
N PHE A 232 8.40 -9.89 -0.10
CA PHE A 232 9.35 -9.86 -1.22
C PHE A 232 10.78 -9.66 -0.70
N ASP A 233 11.76 -9.92 -1.56
CA ASP A 233 13.17 -9.85 -1.20
C ASP A 233 13.70 -8.41 -1.00
N MET A 234 14.89 -8.31 -0.43
CA MET A 234 15.50 -7.03 -0.06
C MET A 234 15.84 -6.15 -1.27
N VAL A 235 16.19 -6.74 -2.41
CA VAL A 235 16.47 -5.99 -3.65
C VAL A 235 15.23 -5.25 -4.11
N ARG A 236 14.11 -5.95 -4.14
CA ARG A 236 12.83 -5.37 -4.53
C ARG A 236 12.34 -4.33 -3.51
N ALA A 237 12.54 -4.57 -2.21
CA ALA A 237 12.24 -3.60 -1.18
C ALA A 237 12.99 -2.27 -1.40
N ALA A 238 14.30 -2.35 -1.60
CA ALA A 238 15.14 -1.18 -1.86
C ALA A 238 14.72 -0.43 -3.14
N VAL A 239 14.47 -1.16 -4.23
CA VAL A 239 14.04 -0.55 -5.51
C VAL A 239 12.67 0.10 -5.40
N ASN A 240 11.71 -0.53 -4.72
CA ASN A 240 10.37 0.03 -4.52
C ASN A 240 10.42 1.34 -3.74
N LEU A 241 11.15 1.38 -2.63
CA LEU A 241 11.30 2.56 -1.81
C LEU A 241 12.02 3.69 -2.55
N LEU A 242 13.10 3.35 -3.26
CA LEU A 242 13.84 4.29 -4.09
C LEU A 242 12.95 4.90 -5.16
N LEU A 243 12.32 4.08 -6.01
CA LEU A 243 11.50 4.57 -7.12
C LEU A 243 10.27 5.35 -6.64
N ALA A 244 9.58 4.87 -5.61
CA ALA A 244 8.42 5.58 -5.07
C ALA A 244 8.82 6.96 -4.52
N SER A 245 9.88 7.04 -3.73
CA SER A 245 10.36 8.32 -3.19
C SER A 245 10.79 9.28 -4.28
N LEU A 246 11.52 8.81 -5.30
CA LEU A 246 11.97 9.63 -6.42
C LEU A 246 10.80 10.15 -7.26
N LEU A 247 9.84 9.31 -7.61
CA LEU A 247 8.67 9.70 -8.41
C LEU A 247 7.79 10.71 -7.68
N ILE A 248 7.58 10.51 -6.37
CA ILE A 248 6.80 11.46 -5.56
C ILE A 248 7.56 12.78 -5.42
N ALA A 249 8.85 12.75 -5.11
CA ALA A 249 9.67 13.95 -5.00
C ALA A 249 9.75 14.72 -6.34
N LEU A 250 9.86 14.01 -7.45
CA LEU A 250 9.81 14.61 -8.80
C LEU A 250 8.47 15.31 -9.05
N GLY A 251 7.34 14.60 -8.80
CA GLY A 251 6.02 15.19 -9.00
C GLY A 251 5.77 16.40 -8.09
N THR A 252 6.21 16.32 -6.83
CA THR A 252 6.13 17.46 -5.89
C THR A 252 6.99 18.63 -6.38
N SER A 253 8.20 18.38 -6.88
CA SER A 253 9.07 19.43 -7.43
C SER A 253 8.50 20.11 -8.68
N LEU A 254 7.67 19.39 -9.42
CA LEU A 254 6.92 19.91 -10.57
C LEU A 254 5.57 20.57 -10.19
N LYS A 255 5.31 20.67 -8.87
CA LYS A 255 4.05 21.20 -8.31
C LYS A 255 2.79 20.45 -8.80
N LEU A 256 2.95 19.13 -9.08
CA LEU A 256 1.84 18.27 -9.49
C LEU A 256 1.13 17.70 -8.27
N PRO A 257 -0.20 17.82 -8.15
CA PRO A 257 -0.96 17.16 -7.09
C PRO A 257 -0.98 15.65 -7.37
N LEU A 258 -0.25 14.88 -6.57
CA LEU A 258 -0.12 13.44 -6.71
C LEU A 258 -0.82 12.71 -5.56
N SER A 259 -1.36 11.54 -5.84
CA SER A 259 -1.66 10.56 -4.79
C SER A 259 -0.41 9.73 -4.52
N THR A 260 0.24 9.97 -3.41
CA THR A 260 1.44 9.24 -2.97
C THR A 260 1.17 7.75 -2.81
N THR A 261 -0.02 7.39 -2.29
CA THR A 261 -0.48 5.99 -2.20
C THR A 261 -0.60 5.34 -3.57
N TYR A 262 -1.11 6.07 -4.58
CA TYR A 262 -1.20 5.57 -5.95
C TYR A 262 0.18 5.28 -6.53
N VAL A 263 1.12 6.21 -6.40
CA VAL A 263 2.50 6.05 -6.91
C VAL A 263 3.17 4.84 -6.25
N ALA A 264 3.15 4.77 -4.92
CA ALA A 264 3.75 3.66 -4.17
C ALA A 264 3.14 2.30 -4.55
N PHE A 265 1.80 2.26 -4.71
CA PHE A 265 1.09 1.06 -5.15
C PHE A 265 1.49 0.63 -6.56
N MET A 266 1.54 1.57 -7.52
CA MET A 266 1.90 1.27 -8.91
C MET A 266 3.37 0.83 -9.04
N VAL A 267 4.27 1.41 -8.26
CA VAL A 267 5.68 0.96 -8.19
C VAL A 267 5.76 -0.48 -7.66
N ALA A 268 5.02 -0.80 -6.59
CA ALA A 268 4.98 -2.15 -6.03
C ALA A 268 4.39 -3.18 -7.03
N MET A 269 3.35 -2.80 -7.78
CA MET A 269 2.77 -3.66 -8.82
C MET A 269 3.71 -3.83 -10.01
N GLY A 270 4.30 -2.74 -10.50
CA GLY A 270 5.27 -2.77 -11.61
C GLY A 270 6.50 -3.61 -11.30
N SER A 271 7.06 -3.49 -10.10
CA SER A 271 8.18 -4.33 -9.65
C SER A 271 7.79 -5.80 -9.51
N SER A 272 6.55 -6.09 -9.11
CA SER A 272 6.00 -7.45 -9.04
C SER A 272 5.93 -8.11 -10.43
N LEU A 273 5.50 -7.35 -11.42
CA LEU A 273 5.51 -7.79 -12.82
C LEU A 273 6.93 -7.98 -13.35
N ALA A 274 7.85 -7.04 -13.06
CA ALA A 274 9.25 -7.11 -13.47
C ALA A 274 9.94 -8.35 -12.92
N ASP A 275 9.61 -8.78 -11.72
CA ASP A 275 10.12 -10.01 -11.09
C ASP A 275 9.44 -11.30 -11.58
N LYS A 276 8.51 -11.20 -12.53
CA LYS A 276 7.69 -12.33 -12.96
C LYS A 276 6.99 -13.03 -11.78
N ALA A 277 6.70 -12.27 -10.69
CA ALA A 277 6.16 -12.82 -9.45
C ALA A 277 4.75 -13.41 -9.61
N TRP A 278 4.04 -13.08 -10.69
CA TRP A 278 2.70 -13.54 -10.97
C TRP A 278 2.70 -14.79 -11.86
N GLY A 279 2.32 -15.93 -11.30
CA GLY A 279 1.99 -17.11 -12.09
C GLY A 279 0.72 -16.87 -12.93
N ARG A 280 0.50 -17.69 -13.96
CA ARG A 280 -0.62 -17.50 -14.89
C ARG A 280 -1.99 -17.47 -14.20
N GLU A 281 -2.19 -18.30 -13.19
CA GLU A 281 -3.45 -18.35 -12.44
C GLU A 281 -3.55 -17.19 -11.46
N SER A 282 -2.52 -16.92 -10.68
CA SER A 282 -2.51 -15.82 -9.70
C SER A 282 -2.60 -14.44 -10.37
N ALA A 283 -2.10 -14.29 -11.61
CA ALA A 283 -2.17 -13.05 -12.36
C ALA A 283 -3.62 -12.54 -12.56
N VAL A 284 -4.56 -13.44 -12.82
CA VAL A 284 -5.98 -13.05 -13.00
C VAL A 284 -6.55 -12.43 -11.72
N PHE A 285 -6.29 -13.05 -10.57
CA PHE A 285 -6.78 -12.57 -9.28
C PHE A 285 -6.12 -11.26 -8.88
N ARG A 286 -4.81 -11.14 -9.10
CA ARG A 286 -4.04 -9.93 -8.78
C ARG A 286 -4.42 -8.75 -9.67
N ILE A 287 -4.62 -8.96 -10.97
CA ILE A 287 -5.12 -7.92 -11.88
C ILE A 287 -6.53 -7.50 -11.48
N THR A 288 -7.40 -8.43 -11.10
CA THR A 288 -8.72 -8.08 -10.55
C THR A 288 -8.59 -7.22 -9.31
N GLY A 289 -7.65 -7.55 -8.40
CA GLY A 289 -7.35 -6.76 -7.22
C GLY A 289 -6.88 -5.34 -7.57
N VAL A 290 -5.94 -5.21 -8.49
CA VAL A 290 -5.43 -3.92 -8.98
C VAL A 290 -6.56 -3.06 -9.57
N ILE A 291 -7.37 -3.62 -10.46
CA ILE A 291 -8.51 -2.93 -11.06
C ILE A 291 -9.53 -2.51 -9.99
N SER A 292 -9.82 -3.38 -9.02
CA SER A 292 -10.75 -3.08 -7.93
C SER A 292 -10.24 -1.95 -7.03
N VAL A 293 -8.94 -1.92 -6.73
CA VAL A 293 -8.32 -0.84 -5.95
C VAL A 293 -8.36 0.48 -6.71
N ILE A 294 -7.95 0.49 -7.98
CA ILE A 294 -7.97 1.68 -8.83
C ILE A 294 -9.41 2.17 -9.03
N GLY A 295 -10.34 1.27 -9.37
CA GLY A 295 -11.76 1.61 -9.50
C GLY A 295 -12.35 2.18 -8.21
N GLY A 296 -11.96 1.62 -7.06
CA GLY A 296 -12.32 2.14 -5.74
C GLY A 296 -11.88 3.57 -5.51
N TRP A 297 -10.67 3.94 -5.96
CA TRP A 297 -10.19 5.33 -5.86
C TRP A 297 -11.01 6.30 -6.70
N PHE A 298 -11.33 5.96 -7.95
CA PHE A 298 -12.18 6.79 -8.81
C PHE A 298 -13.58 6.97 -8.23
N ILE A 299 -14.20 5.88 -7.75
CA ILE A 299 -15.52 5.93 -7.10
C ILE A 299 -15.46 6.81 -5.85
N THR A 300 -14.42 6.68 -5.03
CA THR A 300 -14.24 7.47 -3.82
C THR A 300 -14.04 8.95 -4.15
N ALA A 301 -13.23 9.27 -5.16
CA ALA A 301 -13.02 10.64 -5.61
C ALA A 301 -14.31 11.26 -6.14
N GLY A 302 -15.07 10.55 -6.98
CA GLY A 302 -16.37 11.00 -7.48
C GLY A 302 -17.39 11.22 -6.36
N ALA A 303 -17.48 10.30 -5.41
CA ALA A 303 -18.36 10.44 -4.26
C ALA A 303 -17.97 11.63 -3.36
N ALA A 304 -16.66 11.83 -3.14
CA ALA A 304 -16.15 12.98 -2.38
C ALA A 304 -16.47 14.30 -3.09
N PHE A 305 -16.28 14.36 -4.42
CA PHE A 305 -16.62 15.54 -5.23
C PHE A 305 -18.09 15.91 -5.08
N VAL A 306 -19.00 14.94 -5.30
CA VAL A 306 -20.46 15.17 -5.16
C VAL A 306 -20.82 15.58 -3.75
N ALA A 307 -20.28 14.91 -2.73
CA ALA A 307 -20.55 15.25 -1.35
C ALA A 307 -20.08 16.68 -1.00
N THR A 308 -18.86 17.05 -1.43
CA THR A 308 -18.33 18.41 -1.19
C THR A 308 -19.15 19.47 -1.91
N PHE A 309 -19.57 19.20 -3.15
CA PHE A 309 -20.43 20.10 -3.90
C PHE A 309 -21.76 20.37 -3.19
N LEU A 310 -22.43 19.29 -2.74
CA LEU A 310 -23.69 19.42 -2.00
C LEU A 310 -23.52 20.15 -0.66
N LEU A 311 -22.43 19.89 0.06
CA LEU A 311 -22.11 20.58 1.31
C LEU A 311 -21.81 22.07 1.07
N ALA A 312 -21.08 22.39 -0.01
CA ALA A 312 -20.81 23.79 -0.39
C ALA A 312 -22.09 24.55 -0.70
N LEU A 313 -23.01 23.93 -1.47
CA LEU A 313 -24.34 24.51 -1.73
C LEU A 313 -25.13 24.72 -0.44
N ALA A 314 -25.13 23.73 0.46
CA ALA A 314 -25.83 23.84 1.72
C ALA A 314 -25.29 25.00 2.59
N ILE A 315 -23.96 25.19 2.61
CA ILE A 315 -23.33 26.30 3.33
C ILE A 315 -23.61 27.64 2.64
N TYR A 316 -23.57 27.68 1.30
CA TYR A 316 -23.83 28.89 0.53
C TYR A 316 -25.25 29.45 0.78
N TYR A 317 -26.29 28.60 0.72
CA TYR A 317 -27.66 29.02 0.95
C TYR A 317 -28.05 29.11 2.42
N GLY A 318 -27.48 28.30 3.29
CA GLY A 318 -27.84 28.23 4.71
C GLY A 318 -26.94 29.06 5.63
N GLY A 319 -25.88 29.69 5.09
CA GLY A 319 -25.00 30.58 5.85
C GLY A 319 -24.36 29.92 7.07
N THR A 320 -24.14 30.71 8.10
CA THR A 320 -23.44 30.27 9.34
C THR A 320 -24.15 29.12 10.06
N ILE A 321 -25.50 29.09 10.03
CA ILE A 321 -26.25 28.00 10.66
C ILE A 321 -25.98 26.67 10.00
N ALA A 322 -26.02 26.62 8.67
CA ALA A 322 -25.68 25.41 7.92
C ALA A 322 -24.22 24.96 8.14
N MET A 323 -23.29 25.90 8.22
CA MET A 323 -21.89 25.62 8.53
C MET A 323 -21.75 24.91 9.89
N VAL A 324 -22.36 25.43 10.94
CA VAL A 324 -22.30 24.82 12.29
C VAL A 324 -22.93 23.42 12.29
N VAL A 325 -24.08 23.25 11.62
CA VAL A 325 -24.73 21.94 11.49
C VAL A 325 -23.85 20.94 10.73
N VAL A 326 -23.26 21.34 9.63
CA VAL A 326 -22.34 20.48 8.83
C VAL A 326 -21.14 20.06 9.65
N VAL A 327 -20.53 20.98 10.40
CA VAL A 327 -19.38 20.65 11.29
C VAL A 327 -19.82 19.67 12.37
N ALA A 328 -20.93 19.89 13.04
CA ALA A 328 -21.46 18.99 14.08
C ALA A 328 -21.75 17.58 13.53
N LEU A 329 -22.41 17.50 12.36
CA LEU A 329 -22.68 16.22 11.67
C LEU A 329 -21.39 15.49 11.28
N THR A 330 -20.39 16.22 10.80
CA THR A 330 -19.07 15.64 10.45
C THR A 330 -18.39 15.05 11.66
N ILE A 331 -18.36 15.78 12.78
CA ILE A 331 -17.78 15.28 14.04
C ILE A 331 -18.54 14.02 14.51
N LEU A 332 -19.86 14.06 14.51
CA LEU A 332 -20.71 12.92 14.91
C LEU A 332 -20.43 11.69 14.01
N PHE A 333 -20.33 11.90 12.70
CA PHE A 333 -20.01 10.85 11.75
C PHE A 333 -18.64 10.22 12.01
N LEU A 334 -17.62 11.04 12.27
CA LEU A 334 -16.26 10.56 12.58
C LEU A 334 -16.25 9.73 13.87
N ILE A 335 -16.90 10.20 14.92
CA ILE A 335 -17.02 9.48 16.21
C ILE A 335 -17.73 8.13 15.97
N ARG A 336 -18.90 8.15 15.31
CA ARG A 336 -19.69 6.94 15.04
C ARG A 336 -18.92 5.95 14.15
N SER A 337 -18.21 6.43 13.14
CA SER A 337 -17.37 5.61 12.24
C SER A 337 -16.25 4.93 13.03
N ASN A 338 -15.60 5.66 13.93
CA ASN A 338 -14.50 5.11 14.74
C ASN A 338 -15.00 4.07 15.75
N ILE A 339 -16.15 4.33 16.42
CA ILE A 339 -16.80 3.37 17.33
C ILE A 339 -17.18 2.09 16.57
N ARG A 340 -17.82 2.23 15.39
CA ARG A 340 -18.23 1.08 14.56
C ARG A 340 -17.01 0.26 14.12
N TYR A 341 -15.94 0.91 13.71
CA TYR A 341 -14.70 0.25 13.34
C TYR A 341 -14.07 -0.50 14.52
N ARG A 342 -14.02 0.12 15.70
CA ARG A 342 -13.50 -0.53 16.92
C ARG A 342 -14.34 -1.75 17.31
N ARG A 343 -15.67 -1.68 17.20
CA ARG A 343 -16.58 -2.82 17.47
C ARG A 343 -16.34 -3.97 16.48
N LYS A 344 -16.20 -3.65 15.19
CA LYS A 344 -15.90 -4.65 14.16
C LYS A 344 -14.54 -5.33 14.41
N MET A 345 -13.52 -4.57 14.76
CA MET A 345 -12.20 -5.11 15.08
C MET A 345 -12.18 -5.96 16.36
N LYS A 346 -13.01 -5.64 17.36
CA LYS A 346 -13.14 -6.49 18.55
C LYS A 346 -13.83 -7.82 18.22
N ALA A 347 -14.83 -7.81 17.36
CA ALA A 347 -15.51 -9.03 16.90
C ALA A 347 -14.61 -9.93 16.03
N GLU A 348 -13.63 -9.34 15.32
CA GLU A 348 -12.66 -10.09 14.52
C GLU A 348 -11.40 -10.53 15.32
N HIS A 349 -11.26 -10.14 16.59
CA HIS A 349 -10.15 -10.54 17.45
C HIS A 349 -10.43 -11.94 17.99
N ASP A 350 -9.97 -12.90 17.24
CA ASP A 350 -9.91 -14.29 17.63
C ASP A 350 -8.68 -14.50 18.53
N ASP A 351 -8.90 -14.46 19.85
CA ASP A 351 -7.83 -14.63 20.83
C ASP A 351 -7.13 -15.98 20.68
N VAL A 352 -7.85 -16.99 20.19
CA VAL A 352 -7.31 -18.34 19.90
C VAL A 352 -6.29 -18.26 18.77
N PHE A 353 -6.59 -17.56 17.68
CA PHE A 353 -5.64 -17.39 16.57
C PHE A 353 -4.40 -16.61 16.99
N LYS A 354 -4.57 -15.58 17.81
CA LYS A 354 -3.45 -14.82 18.36
C LYS A 354 -2.58 -15.70 19.26
N GLY A 355 -3.18 -16.53 20.10
CA GLY A 355 -2.47 -17.54 20.92
C GLY A 355 -1.64 -18.47 20.04
N MET A 356 -2.22 -19.05 18.98
CA MET A 356 -1.51 -19.91 18.02
C MET A 356 -0.32 -19.22 17.34
N MET A 357 -0.40 -17.91 17.10
CA MET A 357 0.67 -17.16 16.44
C MET A 357 1.75 -16.66 17.40
N THR A 358 1.45 -16.52 18.70
CA THR A 358 2.37 -15.96 19.70
C THR A 358 3.12 -17.04 20.47
N SER A 359 2.48 -18.20 20.70
CA SER A 359 3.09 -19.29 21.44
C SER A 359 4.31 -19.88 20.72
N ARG A 360 5.36 -20.19 21.48
CA ARG A 360 6.56 -20.92 21.04
C ARG A 360 6.45 -22.41 21.28
N ASP A 361 5.51 -22.84 22.11
CA ASP A 361 5.29 -24.26 22.42
C ASP A 361 4.41 -24.90 21.35
N LYS A 362 4.96 -25.89 20.64
CA LYS A 362 4.27 -26.62 19.57
C LYS A 362 3.07 -27.40 20.07
N ALA A 363 3.10 -27.92 21.32
CA ALA A 363 2.00 -28.65 21.92
C ALA A 363 0.82 -27.73 22.24
N GLU A 364 1.10 -26.53 22.74
CA GLU A 364 0.09 -25.49 22.95
C GLU A 364 -0.56 -25.06 21.64
N VAL A 365 0.26 -24.79 20.61
CA VAL A 365 -0.24 -24.43 19.26
C VAL A 365 -1.13 -25.54 18.70
N TRP A 366 -0.77 -26.81 18.89
CA TRP A 366 -1.58 -27.95 18.47
C TRP A 366 -2.95 -27.98 19.18
N THR A 367 -2.96 -27.79 20.49
CA THR A 367 -4.21 -27.77 21.27
C THR A 367 -5.14 -26.65 20.85
N LEU A 368 -4.59 -25.44 20.67
CA LEU A 368 -5.33 -24.28 20.19
C LEU A 368 -5.85 -24.47 18.76
N LEU A 369 -5.03 -25.06 17.87
CA LEU A 369 -5.42 -25.35 16.50
C LEU A 369 -6.58 -26.36 16.44
N ARG A 370 -6.48 -27.45 17.21
CA ARG A 370 -7.54 -28.47 17.30
C ARG A 370 -8.85 -27.85 17.80
N ARG A 371 -8.79 -27.03 18.84
CA ARG A 371 -9.96 -26.31 19.36
C ARG A 371 -10.57 -25.40 18.29
N HIS A 372 -9.75 -24.59 17.63
CA HIS A 372 -10.20 -23.68 16.57
C HIS A 372 -10.83 -24.43 15.38
N MET A 373 -10.27 -25.59 15.00
CA MET A 373 -10.84 -26.43 13.94
C MET A 373 -12.21 -26.98 14.34
N THR A 374 -12.34 -27.52 15.55
CA THR A 374 -13.61 -28.05 16.06
C THR A 374 -14.68 -26.97 16.13
N GLU A 375 -14.37 -25.81 16.72
CA GLU A 375 -15.29 -24.67 16.82
C GLU A 375 -15.73 -24.16 15.45
N SER A 376 -14.80 -24.06 14.48
CA SER A 376 -15.12 -23.61 13.12
C SER A 376 -15.98 -24.61 12.35
N LEU A 377 -15.74 -25.92 12.51
CA LEU A 377 -16.57 -26.98 11.91
C LEU A 377 -17.99 -26.95 12.46
N MET A 378 -18.13 -26.89 13.78
CA MET A 378 -19.45 -26.83 14.42
C MET A 378 -20.23 -25.59 13.98
N ALA A 379 -19.57 -24.43 13.91
CA ALA A 379 -20.20 -23.19 13.41
C ALA A 379 -20.66 -23.35 11.97
N SER A 380 -19.85 -23.98 11.09
CA SER A 380 -20.21 -24.18 9.68
C SER A 380 -21.38 -25.17 9.51
N VAL A 381 -21.43 -26.22 10.31
CA VAL A 381 -22.56 -27.18 10.31
C VAL A 381 -23.84 -26.48 10.76
N THR A 382 -23.81 -25.76 11.87
CA THR A 382 -24.96 -25.00 12.37
C THR A 382 -25.43 -23.95 11.36
N PHE A 383 -24.50 -23.27 10.69
CA PHE A 383 -24.83 -22.33 9.62
C PHE A 383 -25.51 -23.03 8.44
N ALA A 384 -24.97 -24.16 7.98
CA ALA A 384 -25.54 -24.93 6.90
C ALA A 384 -26.98 -25.40 7.22
N GLU A 385 -27.19 -25.93 8.43
CA GLU A 385 -28.52 -26.34 8.89
C GLU A 385 -29.52 -25.17 8.93
N SER A 386 -29.14 -24.05 9.55
CA SER A 386 -30.01 -22.87 9.66
C SER A 386 -30.32 -22.26 8.29
N THR A 387 -29.33 -22.21 7.39
CA THR A 387 -29.52 -21.69 6.04
C THR A 387 -30.37 -22.60 5.18
N PHE A 388 -30.18 -23.92 5.30
CA PHE A 388 -31.02 -24.90 4.62
C PHE A 388 -32.49 -24.78 5.04
N ARG A 389 -32.76 -24.73 6.35
CA ARG A 389 -34.13 -24.47 6.87
C ARG A 389 -34.70 -23.16 6.33
N GLN A 390 -33.92 -22.07 6.35
CA GLN A 390 -34.37 -20.78 5.84
C GLN A 390 -34.71 -20.84 4.32
N ILE A 391 -33.92 -21.55 3.52
CA ILE A 391 -34.19 -21.73 2.09
C ILE A 391 -35.46 -22.57 1.88
N THR A 392 -35.60 -23.68 2.61
CA THR A 392 -36.75 -24.56 2.50
C THR A 392 -38.06 -23.83 2.89
N ASP A 393 -38.03 -23.12 4.04
CA ASP A 393 -39.18 -22.32 4.48
C ASP A 393 -39.50 -21.17 3.51
N GLY A 394 -38.45 -20.53 2.96
CA GLY A 394 -38.62 -19.46 1.97
C GLY A 394 -39.22 -19.95 0.65
N LEU A 395 -38.85 -21.17 0.22
CA LEU A 395 -39.44 -21.81 -0.96
C LEU A 395 -40.91 -22.23 -0.72
N LEU A 396 -41.20 -22.83 0.41
CA LEU A 396 -42.57 -23.27 0.77
C LEU A 396 -43.52 -22.09 0.90
N LYS A 397 -43.02 -20.92 1.36
CA LYS A 397 -43.81 -19.69 1.56
C LYS A 397 -43.71 -18.71 0.39
N GLU A 398 -42.99 -19.05 -0.66
CA GLU A 398 -42.67 -18.17 -1.81
C GLU A 398 -42.09 -16.81 -1.37
N ASP A 399 -41.34 -16.77 -0.24
CA ASP A 399 -40.75 -15.55 0.30
C ASP A 399 -39.38 -15.24 -0.32
N ILE A 400 -39.42 -14.46 -1.40
CA ILE A 400 -38.21 -13.99 -2.12
C ILE A 400 -37.25 -13.20 -1.22
N LYS A 401 -37.76 -12.49 -0.20
CA LYS A 401 -36.91 -11.71 0.71
C LYS A 401 -36.05 -12.63 1.58
N SER A 402 -36.65 -13.72 2.08
CA SER A 402 -35.94 -14.75 2.84
C SER A 402 -34.87 -15.46 1.99
N LEU A 403 -35.21 -15.81 0.76
CA LEU A 403 -34.27 -16.44 -0.18
C LEU A 403 -33.08 -15.53 -0.52
N ARG A 404 -33.30 -14.25 -0.78
CA ARG A 404 -32.22 -13.27 -1.00
C ARG A 404 -31.36 -13.04 0.24
N LYS A 405 -31.95 -13.16 1.44
CA LYS A 405 -31.19 -13.09 2.69
C LYS A 405 -30.27 -14.30 2.87
N ALA A 406 -30.77 -15.50 2.56
CA ALA A 406 -29.97 -16.72 2.58
C ALA A 406 -28.83 -16.67 1.56
N GLU A 407 -29.06 -16.21 0.33
CA GLU A 407 -28.02 -16.02 -0.70
C GLU A 407 -26.90 -15.10 -0.23
N ARG A 408 -27.24 -13.95 0.37
CA ARG A 408 -26.24 -13.03 0.92
C ARG A 408 -25.46 -13.63 2.08
N ALA A 409 -26.13 -14.40 2.95
CA ALA A 409 -25.50 -15.09 4.06
C ALA A 409 -24.50 -16.16 3.58
N LEU A 410 -24.86 -16.94 2.54
CA LEU A 410 -23.96 -17.91 1.89
C LEU A 410 -22.72 -17.25 1.30
N GLY A 411 -22.85 -16.08 0.66
CA GLY A 411 -21.71 -15.30 0.16
C GLY A 411 -20.76 -14.88 1.28
N GLY A 412 -21.29 -14.43 2.42
CA GLY A 412 -20.52 -14.07 3.60
C GLY A 412 -19.80 -15.24 4.25
N GLU A 413 -20.46 -16.40 4.33
CA GLU A 413 -19.90 -17.63 4.89
C GLU A 413 -18.75 -18.18 4.06
N LYS A 414 -18.87 -18.14 2.73
CA LYS A 414 -17.78 -18.53 1.83
C LYS A 414 -16.49 -17.75 2.12
N ASP A 415 -16.60 -16.46 2.37
CA ASP A 415 -15.43 -15.62 2.66
C ASP A 415 -14.90 -15.85 4.09
N LEU A 416 -15.78 -16.20 5.02
CA LEU A 416 -15.39 -16.60 6.37
C LEU A 416 -14.60 -17.92 6.36
N LEU A 417 -15.09 -18.93 5.65
CA LEU A 417 -14.42 -20.22 5.50
C LEU A 417 -13.04 -20.11 4.88
N LYS A 418 -12.87 -19.27 3.85
CA LYS A 418 -11.54 -18.99 3.30
C LYS A 418 -10.58 -18.40 4.33
N ARG A 419 -11.05 -17.46 5.16
CA ARG A 419 -10.24 -16.87 6.23
C ARG A 419 -9.87 -17.88 7.30
N VAL A 420 -10.82 -18.70 7.73
CA VAL A 420 -10.60 -19.76 8.71
C VAL A 420 -9.57 -20.77 8.20
N ARG A 421 -9.74 -21.27 6.98
CA ARG A 421 -8.79 -22.20 6.34
C ARG A 421 -7.38 -21.62 6.28
N ARG A 422 -7.24 -20.35 5.88
CA ARG A 422 -5.94 -19.66 5.84
C ARG A 422 -5.28 -19.61 7.23
N ARG A 423 -6.05 -19.27 8.27
CA ARG A 423 -5.56 -19.23 9.65
C ARG A 423 -5.08 -20.61 10.13
N GLN A 424 -5.84 -21.63 9.82
CA GLN A 424 -5.49 -23.03 10.14
C GLN A 424 -4.21 -23.45 9.42
N MET A 425 -4.05 -23.14 8.13
CA MET A 425 -2.83 -23.44 7.38
C MET A 425 -1.59 -22.71 7.95
N LEU A 426 -1.74 -21.45 8.37
CA LEU A 426 -0.65 -20.72 9.02
C LEU A 426 -0.24 -21.34 10.35
N ALA A 427 -1.21 -21.80 11.15
CA ALA A 427 -0.95 -22.49 12.40
C ALA A 427 -0.31 -23.89 12.18
N MET A 428 -0.74 -24.64 11.15
CA MET A 428 -0.15 -25.93 10.78
C MET A 428 1.34 -25.85 10.44
N ARG A 429 1.82 -24.73 9.92
CA ARG A 429 3.26 -24.54 9.65
C ARG A 429 4.12 -24.43 10.93
N ARG A 430 3.48 -24.26 12.09
CA ARG A 430 4.16 -24.08 13.38
C ARG A 430 4.17 -25.35 14.26
N ILE A 431 3.49 -26.40 13.85
CA ILE A 431 3.47 -27.71 14.49
C ILE A 431 4.40 -28.68 13.79
N ASP A 432 4.58 -29.86 14.36
CA ASP A 432 5.44 -30.89 13.75
C ASP A 432 4.85 -31.41 12.44
N ARG A 433 5.76 -31.67 11.47
CA ARG A 433 5.40 -32.05 10.10
C ARG A 433 4.49 -33.28 10.03
N ASN A 434 4.74 -34.29 10.89
CA ASN A 434 3.93 -35.52 10.91
C ASN A 434 2.50 -35.25 11.39
N LEU A 435 2.33 -34.38 12.40
CA LEU A 435 1.02 -33.97 12.90
C LEU A 435 0.30 -33.10 11.87
N ALA A 436 1.02 -32.21 11.16
CA ALA A 436 0.45 -31.38 10.09
C ALA A 436 -0.06 -32.23 8.93
N LEU A 437 0.69 -33.24 8.49
CA LEU A 437 0.29 -34.17 7.43
C LEU A 437 -0.96 -34.99 7.81
N SER A 438 -1.04 -35.47 9.02
CA SER A 438 -2.23 -36.17 9.55
C SER A 438 -3.48 -35.30 9.46
N LEU A 439 -3.40 -33.99 9.77
CA LEU A 439 -4.53 -33.07 9.67
C LEU A 439 -4.92 -32.77 8.22
N ILE A 440 -3.96 -32.66 7.31
CA ILE A 440 -4.24 -32.43 5.88
C ILE A 440 -5.04 -33.60 5.33
N HIS A 441 -4.71 -34.84 5.67
CA HIS A 441 -5.46 -36.02 5.25
C HIS A 441 -6.89 -36.07 5.81
N ILE A 442 -7.13 -35.50 7.01
CA ILE A 442 -8.47 -35.39 7.59
C ILE A 442 -9.28 -34.27 6.95
N SER A 443 -8.64 -33.14 6.59
CA SER A 443 -9.31 -31.95 6.06
C SER A 443 -9.50 -31.92 4.55
N GLU A 444 -8.78 -32.74 3.79
CA GLU A 444 -8.99 -32.99 2.38
C GLU A 444 -9.45 -34.43 2.17
N PRO A 445 -10.76 -34.70 2.17
CA PRO A 445 -11.26 -35.98 1.67
C PRO A 445 -10.79 -36.09 0.23
N THR A 446 -10.00 -37.15 -0.03
CA THR A 446 -9.44 -37.52 -1.33
C THR A 446 -10.41 -37.19 -2.46
N ARG A 447 -10.01 -36.27 -3.34
CA ARG A 447 -10.57 -36.21 -4.69
C ARG A 447 -10.24 -37.54 -5.36
N ARG A 448 -11.19 -38.45 -5.39
CA ARG A 448 -11.30 -39.50 -6.38
C ARG A 448 -12.26 -39.06 -7.46
#